data_1e2f39e99b1991efca72a49804f773a6
#
_entry.id   1e2f39e99b1991efca72a49804f773a6
#
_cell.length_a   1.000
_cell.length_b   1.000
_cell.length_c   1.000
_cell.angle_alpha   90.00
_cell.angle_beta   90.00
_cell.angle_gamma   90.00
#
_symmetry.space_group_name_H-M   'P 1'
#
loop_
_entity.id
_entity.type
_entity.pdbx_description
1 polymer ?
#
loop_
_entity_poly.entity_id
_entity_poly.type
_entity_poly.pdbx_seq_one_letter_code
_entity_poly.pdbx_strand_id
1 'polypeptide(L)'
;MSSHAALGGHVHIGNNINIGWSAGVHQFCQIGDFAMVAACSKLTQDVPPYVIADGNPAETKMINKVGLLRNGFSEAEVDEAKTLHRTFYRDGLNATQALEKANTLPFANGRIAKNWLSFVRESKRGLA
;
A
#
# COMPACT_ATOMS: atom_id res chain seq x y z
N MET A 1 -3.06 -13.19 -8.85
CA MET A 1 -4.47 -12.75 -8.83
C MET A 1 -5.39 -13.95 -8.74
N SER A 2 -6.34 -13.93 -7.85
CA SER A 2 -7.25 -15.06 -7.65
C SER A 2 -8.43 -15.04 -8.62
N SER A 3 -9.21 -16.15 -8.66
CA SER A 3 -10.39 -16.28 -9.51
C SER A 3 -11.42 -15.18 -9.25
N HIS A 4 -12.10 -14.76 -10.29
CA HIS A 4 -13.15 -13.73 -10.26
C HIS A 4 -12.67 -12.34 -9.80
N ALA A 5 -11.36 -12.11 -9.65
CA ALA A 5 -10.84 -10.77 -9.47
C ALA A 5 -10.94 -9.99 -10.79
N ALA A 6 -11.32 -8.72 -10.71
CA ALA A 6 -11.52 -7.87 -11.87
C ALA A 6 -10.72 -6.58 -11.77
N LEU A 7 -9.99 -6.22 -12.84
CA LEU A 7 -9.22 -5.01 -12.93
C LEU A 7 -9.84 -4.07 -13.97
N GLY A 8 -10.02 -2.81 -13.60
CA GLY A 8 -10.42 -1.77 -14.53
C GLY A 8 -9.31 -1.43 -15.53
N GLY A 9 -9.61 -0.57 -16.50
CA GLY A 9 -8.60 -0.12 -17.47
C GLY A 9 -7.50 0.72 -16.82
N HIS A 10 -6.28 0.62 -17.35
CA HIS A 10 -5.14 1.41 -16.90
C HIS A 10 -4.79 1.25 -15.42
N VAL A 11 -5.02 0.05 -14.85
CA VAL A 11 -4.60 -0.28 -13.50
C VAL A 11 -3.10 -0.62 -13.51
N HIS A 12 -2.34 -0.02 -12.60
CA HIS A 12 -0.93 -0.31 -12.41
C HIS A 12 -0.72 -1.14 -11.16
N ILE A 13 -0.18 -2.33 -11.32
CA ILE A 13 0.07 -3.27 -10.23
C ILE A 13 1.58 -3.48 -10.11
N GLY A 14 2.12 -3.24 -8.91
CA GLY A 14 3.52 -3.48 -8.62
C GLY A 14 3.88 -4.96 -8.55
N ASN A 15 5.01 -5.27 -7.95
CA ASN A 15 5.55 -6.62 -7.86
C ASN A 15 5.04 -7.36 -6.61
N ASN A 16 4.88 -8.68 -6.72
CA ASN A 16 4.51 -9.55 -5.59
C ASN A 16 3.19 -9.15 -4.92
N ILE A 17 2.20 -8.81 -5.74
CA ILE A 17 0.86 -8.43 -5.28
C ILE A 17 -0.01 -9.67 -5.14
N ASN A 18 -0.82 -9.69 -4.09
CA ASN A 18 -1.85 -10.71 -3.90
C ASN A 18 -3.23 -10.06 -3.92
N ILE A 19 -4.03 -10.39 -4.94
CA ILE A 19 -5.40 -9.90 -5.06
C ILE A 19 -6.35 -11.05 -4.81
N GLY A 20 -7.18 -10.91 -3.78
CA GLY A 20 -8.09 -11.95 -3.35
C GLY A 20 -9.25 -12.21 -4.31
N TRP A 21 -9.95 -13.32 -4.08
CA TRP A 21 -11.10 -13.75 -4.89
C TRP A 21 -12.18 -12.68 -4.92
N SER A 22 -12.76 -12.44 -6.10
CA SER A 22 -13.81 -11.45 -6.35
C SER A 22 -13.46 -10.01 -5.93
N ALA A 23 -12.20 -9.67 -5.74
CA ALA A 23 -11.80 -8.28 -5.53
C ALA A 23 -11.92 -7.50 -6.84
N GLY A 24 -12.36 -6.24 -6.76
CA GLY A 24 -12.45 -5.34 -7.90
C GLY A 24 -11.55 -4.13 -7.72
N VAL A 25 -10.87 -3.73 -8.78
CA VAL A 25 -9.98 -2.57 -8.78
C VAL A 25 -10.48 -1.57 -9.83
N HIS A 26 -10.85 -0.37 -9.37
CA HIS A 26 -11.34 0.68 -10.26
C HIS A 26 -10.24 1.12 -11.24
N GLN A 27 -10.65 1.57 -12.44
CA GLN A 27 -9.69 2.04 -13.44
C GLN A 27 -8.79 3.15 -12.89
N PHE A 28 -7.56 3.20 -13.38
CA PHE A 28 -6.51 4.13 -12.99
C PHE A 28 -5.97 3.98 -11.57
N CYS A 29 -6.47 3.06 -10.77
CA CYS A 29 -5.89 2.78 -9.46
C CYS A 29 -4.49 2.16 -9.59
N GLN A 30 -3.65 2.43 -8.59
CA GLN A 30 -2.32 1.86 -8.48
C GLN A 30 -2.23 1.02 -7.21
N ILE A 31 -1.55 -0.13 -7.30
CA ILE A 31 -1.30 -1.01 -6.17
C ILE A 31 0.21 -1.16 -6.03
N GLY A 32 0.74 -0.76 -4.87
CA GLY A 32 2.18 -0.80 -4.61
C GLY A 32 2.70 -2.21 -4.35
N ASP A 33 4.02 -2.36 -4.41
CA ASP A 33 4.71 -3.64 -4.25
C ASP A 33 4.37 -4.32 -2.91
N PHE A 34 4.23 -5.65 -2.94
CA PHE A 34 3.98 -6.49 -1.76
C PHE A 34 2.66 -6.20 -1.05
N ALA A 35 1.76 -5.44 -1.66
CA ALA A 35 0.43 -5.21 -1.10
C ALA A 35 -0.47 -6.44 -1.28
N MET A 36 -1.45 -6.56 -0.41
CA MET A 36 -2.48 -7.58 -0.48
C MET A 36 -3.86 -6.91 -0.50
N VAL A 37 -4.71 -7.33 -1.42
CA VAL A 37 -6.10 -6.90 -1.49
C VAL A 37 -6.97 -8.07 -1.07
N ALA A 38 -7.74 -7.92 -0.01
CA ALA A 38 -8.56 -9.00 0.54
C ALA A 38 -9.70 -9.37 -0.42
N ALA A 39 -10.21 -10.59 -0.29
CA ALA A 39 -11.31 -11.08 -1.12
C ALA A 39 -12.55 -10.18 -1.02
N CYS A 40 -13.25 -10.02 -2.12
CA CYS A 40 -14.49 -9.24 -2.23
C CYS A 40 -14.34 -7.75 -1.96
N SER A 41 -13.11 -7.23 -1.91
CA SER A 41 -12.85 -5.80 -1.74
C SER A 41 -13.08 -5.02 -3.02
N LYS A 42 -13.45 -3.74 -2.89
CA LYS A 42 -13.63 -2.82 -4.02
C LYS A 42 -12.68 -1.64 -3.85
N LEU A 43 -11.61 -1.60 -4.67
CA LEU A 43 -10.64 -0.51 -4.65
C LEU A 43 -11.13 0.65 -5.51
N THR A 44 -11.19 1.83 -4.91
CA THR A 44 -11.52 3.08 -5.59
C THR A 44 -10.38 4.10 -5.50
N GLN A 45 -9.39 3.83 -4.66
CA GLN A 45 -8.21 4.66 -4.47
C GLN A 45 -6.95 3.80 -4.52
N ASP A 46 -5.78 4.44 -4.53
CA ASP A 46 -4.51 3.74 -4.63
C ASP A 46 -4.13 3.03 -3.33
N VAL A 47 -3.54 1.85 -3.45
CA VAL A 47 -3.08 1.05 -2.31
C VAL A 47 -1.57 1.18 -2.21
N PRO A 48 -1.02 1.76 -1.13
CA PRO A 48 0.42 1.91 -0.99
C PRO A 48 1.12 0.55 -0.87
N PRO A 49 2.46 0.53 -1.03
CA PRO A 49 3.21 -0.72 -0.87
C PRO A 49 3.07 -1.30 0.54
N TYR A 50 3.27 -2.60 0.66
CA TYR A 50 3.43 -3.31 1.94
C TYR A 50 2.19 -3.46 2.81
N VAL A 51 1.01 -3.06 2.35
CA VAL A 51 -0.20 -3.04 3.18
C VAL A 51 -1.21 -4.10 2.79
N ILE A 52 -2.15 -4.35 3.70
CA ILE A 52 -3.36 -5.13 3.40
C ILE A 52 -4.52 -4.15 3.32
N ALA A 53 -5.21 -4.15 2.18
CA ALA A 53 -6.43 -3.36 1.97
C ALA A 53 -7.65 -4.27 1.95
N ASP A 54 -8.74 -3.83 2.56
CA ASP A 54 -9.97 -4.62 2.71
C ASP A 54 -11.20 -3.72 2.74
N GLY A 55 -12.30 -4.22 2.26
CA GLY A 55 -13.60 -3.58 2.37
C GLY A 55 -14.19 -3.06 1.06
N ASN A 56 -15.35 -2.41 1.18
CA ASN A 56 -16.07 -1.77 0.06
C ASN A 56 -16.68 -0.44 0.54
N PRO A 57 -16.07 0.72 0.23
CA PRO A 57 -14.79 0.87 -0.46
C PRO A 57 -13.63 0.33 0.39
N ALA A 58 -12.60 -0.15 -0.29
CA ALA A 58 -11.45 -0.74 0.41
C ALA A 58 -10.64 0.34 1.13
N GLU A 59 -10.14 -0.02 2.30
CA GLU A 59 -9.27 0.83 3.12
C GLU A 59 -8.03 0.04 3.53
N THR A 60 -6.92 0.74 3.69
CA THR A 60 -5.72 0.14 4.25
C THR A 60 -5.94 -0.20 5.72
N LYS A 61 -5.75 -1.46 6.09
CA LYS A 61 -6.00 -1.93 7.45
C LYS A 61 -4.72 -2.08 8.27
N MET A 62 -3.67 -2.65 7.68
CA MET A 62 -2.42 -2.95 8.38
C MET A 62 -1.30 -3.23 7.39
N ILE A 63 -0.09 -3.41 7.91
CA ILE A 63 1.06 -3.84 7.11
C ILE A 63 0.98 -5.35 6.86
N ASN A 64 1.34 -5.77 5.65
CA ASN A 64 1.41 -7.18 5.25
C ASN A 64 2.69 -7.83 5.79
N LYS A 65 2.76 -8.02 7.10
CA LYS A 65 3.95 -8.54 7.77
C LYS A 65 4.36 -9.91 7.24
N VAL A 66 3.39 -10.81 7.11
CA VAL A 66 3.67 -12.19 6.64
C VAL A 66 4.25 -12.18 5.24
N GLY A 67 3.66 -11.39 4.34
CA GLY A 67 4.15 -11.27 2.96
C GLY A 67 5.55 -10.69 2.88
N LEU A 68 5.83 -9.67 3.69
CA LEU A 68 7.16 -9.05 3.71
C LEU A 68 8.22 -10.03 4.21
N LEU A 69 7.98 -10.72 5.32
CA LEU A 69 8.93 -11.69 5.86
C LEU A 69 9.18 -12.84 4.89
N ARG A 70 8.15 -13.33 4.21
CA ARG A 70 8.28 -14.37 3.17
C ARG A 70 9.14 -13.93 1.98
N ASN A 71 9.17 -12.64 1.69
CA ASN A 71 9.92 -12.09 0.56
C ASN A 71 11.29 -11.53 0.97
N GLY A 72 11.79 -11.92 2.13
CA GLY A 72 13.17 -11.62 2.54
C GLY A 72 13.36 -10.27 3.22
N PHE A 73 12.29 -9.56 3.58
CA PHE A 73 12.42 -8.33 4.38
C PHE A 73 12.69 -8.71 5.84
N SER A 74 13.50 -7.90 6.51
CA SER A 74 13.81 -8.09 7.93
C SER A 74 12.67 -7.59 8.82
N GLU A 75 12.68 -8.01 10.09
CA GLU A 75 11.74 -7.46 11.06
C GLU A 75 11.91 -5.96 11.28
N ALA A 76 13.15 -5.48 11.22
CA ALA A 76 13.43 -4.05 11.29
C ALA A 76 12.75 -3.31 10.13
N GLU A 77 12.80 -3.87 8.92
CA GLU A 77 12.13 -3.28 7.76
C GLU A 77 10.60 -3.31 7.89
N VAL A 78 10.05 -4.37 8.48
CA VAL A 78 8.62 -4.43 8.79
C VAL A 78 8.23 -3.32 9.77
N ASP A 79 9.06 -3.05 10.77
CA ASP A 79 8.82 -1.97 11.73
C ASP A 79 8.90 -0.59 11.06
N GLU A 80 9.81 -0.42 10.10
CA GLU A 80 9.87 0.80 9.28
C GLU A 80 8.57 1.00 8.51
N ALA A 81 8.04 -0.05 7.87
CA ALA A 81 6.76 0.01 7.16
C ALA A 81 5.61 0.35 8.11
N LYS A 82 5.58 -0.22 9.31
CA LYS A 82 4.58 0.11 10.32
C LYS A 82 4.63 1.57 10.75
N THR A 83 5.81 2.13 10.87
CA THR A 83 5.99 3.55 11.19
C THR A 83 5.45 4.45 10.08
N LEU A 84 5.71 4.11 8.82
CA LEU A 84 5.15 4.84 7.68
C LEU A 84 3.62 4.75 7.66
N HIS A 85 3.07 3.57 7.86
CA HIS A 85 1.63 3.39 7.91
C HIS A 85 1.00 4.27 9.00
N ARG A 86 1.56 4.28 10.19
CA ARG A 86 1.08 5.13 11.29
C ARG A 86 1.16 6.60 10.92
N THR A 87 2.28 7.04 10.34
CA THR A 87 2.49 8.43 9.95
C THR A 87 1.43 8.91 8.96
N PHE A 88 1.07 8.06 7.99
CA PHE A 88 0.13 8.43 6.93
C PHE A 88 -1.33 8.23 7.29
N TYR A 89 -1.63 7.36 8.25
CA TYR A 89 -3.02 6.98 8.53
C TYR A 89 -3.50 7.28 9.95
N ARG A 90 -2.60 7.45 10.92
CA ARG A 90 -2.98 7.56 12.33
C ARG A 90 -2.53 8.84 13.03
N ASP A 91 -1.58 9.57 12.47
CA ASP A 91 -1.06 10.78 13.13
C ASP A 91 -1.89 12.04 12.84
N GLY A 92 -3.00 11.93 12.14
CA GLY A 92 -3.87 13.05 11.83
C GLY A 92 -3.28 14.07 10.87
N LEU A 93 -2.25 13.72 10.12
CA LEU A 93 -1.58 14.60 9.18
C LEU A 93 -2.25 14.52 7.79
N ASN A 94 -2.23 15.63 7.05
CA ASN A 94 -2.58 15.56 5.63
C ASN A 94 -1.41 14.94 4.83
N ALA A 95 -1.63 14.66 3.55
CA ALA A 95 -0.61 13.98 2.72
C ALA A 95 0.71 14.76 2.67
N THR A 96 0.68 16.08 2.53
CA THR A 96 1.88 16.93 2.48
C THR A 96 2.64 16.86 3.80
N GLN A 97 1.94 17.00 4.92
CA GLN A 97 2.55 16.92 6.25
C GLN A 97 3.15 15.54 6.53
N ALA A 98 2.45 14.48 6.12
CA ALA A 98 2.95 13.10 6.28
C ALA A 98 4.21 12.88 5.46
N LEU A 99 4.28 13.38 4.22
CA LEU A 99 5.48 13.29 3.39
C LEU A 99 6.66 14.04 4.04
N GLU A 100 6.43 15.24 4.54
CA GLU A 100 7.47 16.01 5.22
C GLU A 100 7.99 15.29 6.44
N LYS A 101 7.11 14.77 7.29
CA LYS A 101 7.50 14.01 8.48
C LYS A 101 8.28 12.76 8.12
N ALA A 102 7.81 12.01 7.13
CA ALA A 102 8.47 10.78 6.69
C ALA A 102 9.88 11.03 6.16
N ASN A 103 10.12 12.14 5.50
CA ASN A 103 11.45 12.50 5.01
C ASN A 103 12.47 12.78 6.14
N THR A 104 12.01 13.02 7.36
CA THR A 104 12.88 13.24 8.52
C THR A 104 13.20 11.97 9.31
N LEU A 105 12.58 10.83 8.96
CA LEU A 105 12.80 9.57 9.65
C LEU A 105 14.23 9.04 9.41
N PRO A 106 14.84 8.36 10.40
CA PRO A 106 16.20 7.83 10.25
C PRO A 106 16.37 6.88 9.07
N PHE A 107 15.31 6.17 8.67
CA PHE A 107 15.33 5.21 7.57
C PHE A 107 14.77 5.78 6.26
N ALA A 108 14.62 7.10 6.12
CA ALA A 108 14.01 7.72 4.94
C ALA A 108 14.74 7.38 3.63
N ASN A 109 16.01 7.05 3.67
CA ASN A 109 16.80 6.67 2.51
C ASN A 109 16.84 5.16 2.26
N GLY A 110 16.19 4.35 3.10
CA GLY A 110 16.10 2.90 2.94
C GLY A 110 15.10 2.50 1.87
N ARG A 111 15.17 1.23 1.43
CA ARG A 111 14.30 0.73 0.34
C ARG A 111 12.82 0.80 0.69
N ILE A 112 12.45 0.57 1.94
CA ILE A 112 11.04 0.62 2.38
C ILE A 112 10.50 2.04 2.20
N ALA A 113 11.16 3.04 2.79
CA ALA A 113 10.69 4.42 2.73
C ALA A 113 10.76 5.00 1.32
N LYS A 114 11.81 4.69 0.56
CA LYS A 114 11.93 5.16 -0.83
C LYS A 114 10.75 4.71 -1.69
N ASN A 115 10.39 3.44 -1.62
CA ASN A 115 9.27 2.90 -2.39
C ASN A 115 7.94 3.50 -1.94
N TRP A 116 7.71 3.58 -0.64
CA TRP A 116 6.49 4.17 -0.09
C TRP A 116 6.34 5.64 -0.51
N LEU A 117 7.38 6.44 -0.31
CA LEU A 117 7.33 7.88 -0.59
C LEU A 117 7.19 8.16 -2.08
N SER A 118 7.89 7.39 -2.93
CA SER A 118 7.74 7.49 -4.38
C SER A 118 6.30 7.17 -4.81
N PHE A 119 5.72 6.11 -4.26
CA PHE A 119 4.34 5.74 -4.55
C PHE A 119 3.37 6.85 -4.17
N VAL A 120 3.50 7.40 -2.97
CA VAL A 120 2.60 8.45 -2.48
C VAL A 120 2.71 9.71 -3.34
N ARG A 121 3.93 10.10 -3.74
CA ARG A 121 4.13 11.28 -4.61
C ARG A 121 3.48 11.11 -5.97
N GLU A 122 3.44 9.89 -6.50
CA GLU A 122 2.87 9.60 -7.82
C GLU A 122 1.36 9.32 -7.78
N SER A 123 0.80 9.12 -6.61
CA SER A 123 -0.62 8.80 -6.47
C SER A 123 -1.49 9.99 -6.87
N LYS A 124 -2.42 9.76 -7.79
CA LYS A 124 -3.36 10.78 -8.29
C LYS A 124 -4.76 10.60 -7.73
N ARG A 125 -5.11 9.41 -7.28
CA ARG A 125 -6.44 9.12 -6.75
C ARG A 125 -6.52 9.22 -5.23
N GLY A 126 -5.40 9.46 -4.55
CA GLY A 126 -5.30 9.40 -3.10
C GLY A 126 -5.16 7.95 -2.59
N LEU A 127 -4.80 7.81 -1.32
CA LEU A 127 -4.57 6.51 -0.70
C LEU A 127 -5.87 5.91 -0.12
N ALA A 128 -6.01 4.63 -0.33
CA ALA A 128 -7.11 3.86 0.25
C ALA A 128 -7.00 3.76 1.77
#